data_6ecc2070b71acbb5b3ebbff0479f8122
#
_entry.id   6ecc2070b71acbb5b3ebbff0479f8122
#
_cell.length_a   1.000
_cell.length_b   1.000
_cell.length_c   1.000
_cell.angle_alpha   90.00
_cell.angle_beta   90.00
_cell.angle_gamma   90.00
#
_symmetry.space_group_name_H-M   'P 1'
#
loop_
_entity.id
_entity.type
_entity.pdbx_description
1 polymer ?
#
loop_
_entity_poly.entity_id
_entity_poly.type
_entity_poly.pdbx_seq_one_letter_code
_entity_poly.pdbx_strand_id
1 'polypeptide(L)'
;MLKVKAIEKLQKIGKYEGTHRYVMQPEMYAQLAQDKVIKEAALRSGVSRGIMQACWDAAGEVIKAWATEGHSVALPGLGTMRFGLRAKSVATVNEVKAGLITSRRIIFTPNTELKDELADTTVQITCYDRNGKEVKRVTSTDDGVVEDPEENSSLTPDPSPEGEGSQNGGSENQGGSDNGGNTGGGGGQN
;
A
#
# COMPACT_ATOMS: atom_id res chain seq x y z
N MET A 1 -11.90 5.33 17.90
CA MET A 1 -12.01 6.72 17.41
C MET A 1 -10.62 7.29 17.18
N LEU A 2 -10.34 7.72 15.98
CA LEU A 2 -9.10 8.37 15.60
C LEU A 2 -9.20 9.88 15.83
N LYS A 3 -8.11 10.48 16.33
CA LYS A 3 -8.03 11.93 16.52
C LYS A 3 -7.15 12.55 15.46
N VAL A 4 -7.64 13.63 14.84
CA VAL A 4 -6.97 14.37 13.79
C VAL A 4 -6.91 15.85 14.18
N LYS A 5 -5.77 16.48 13.95
CA LYS A 5 -5.60 17.93 14.10
C LYS A 5 -5.59 18.56 12.72
N ALA A 6 -6.46 19.54 12.50
CA ALA A 6 -6.42 20.42 11.32
C ALA A 6 -5.80 21.76 11.75
N ILE A 7 -4.62 22.07 11.25
CA ILE A 7 -3.85 23.25 11.64
C ILE A 7 -3.75 24.20 10.46
N GLU A 8 -4.07 25.48 10.68
CA GLU A 8 -3.91 26.54 9.69
C GLU A 8 -2.42 26.80 9.41
N LYS A 9 -1.97 26.51 8.18
CA LYS A 9 -0.57 26.70 7.75
C LYS A 9 -0.50 27.51 6.46
N LEU A 10 0.51 28.38 6.36
CA LEU A 10 0.83 29.08 5.13
C LEU A 10 1.44 28.08 4.13
N GLN A 11 0.86 27.98 2.95
CA GLN A 11 1.42 27.20 1.86
C GLN A 11 2.58 27.96 1.21
N LYS A 12 3.76 27.32 1.19
CA LYS A 12 5.00 27.94 0.68
C LYS A 12 5.33 27.52 -0.76
N ILE A 13 4.66 26.50 -1.30
CA ILE A 13 4.96 25.92 -2.61
C ILE A 13 3.68 25.40 -3.25
N GLY A 14 3.55 25.52 -4.58
CA GLY A 14 2.49 24.94 -5.38
C GLY A 14 1.32 25.89 -5.69
N LYS A 15 0.22 25.32 -6.20
CA LYS A 15 -0.97 26.05 -6.71
C LYS A 15 -1.56 27.08 -5.72
N TYR A 16 -1.34 26.86 -4.43
CA TYR A 16 -1.92 27.68 -3.35
C TYR A 16 -0.86 28.43 -2.54
N GLU A 17 0.30 28.70 -3.15
CA GLU A 17 1.37 29.47 -2.53
C GLU A 17 0.87 30.84 -2.03
N GLY A 18 1.32 31.23 -0.83
CA GLY A 18 0.93 32.49 -0.19
C GLY A 18 -0.45 32.47 0.49
N THR A 19 -1.22 31.35 0.40
CA THR A 19 -2.50 31.24 1.09
C THR A 19 -2.41 30.42 2.37
N HIS A 20 -3.26 30.71 3.34
CA HIS A 20 -3.42 29.89 4.54
C HIS A 20 -4.44 28.79 4.28
N ARG A 21 -4.09 27.56 4.63
CA ARG A 21 -4.96 26.39 4.50
C ARG A 21 -4.87 25.49 5.72
N TYR A 22 -5.97 24.82 6.03
CA TYR A 22 -5.98 23.81 7.07
C TYR A 22 -5.33 22.52 6.56
N VAL A 23 -4.27 22.10 7.23
CA VAL A 23 -3.57 20.83 6.96
C VAL A 23 -3.92 19.84 8.04
N MET A 24 -4.50 18.70 7.65
CA MET A 24 -4.86 17.64 8.56
C MET A 24 -3.64 16.78 8.90
N GLN A 25 -3.51 16.42 10.17
CA GLN A 25 -2.45 15.57 10.69
C GLN A 25 -3.03 14.62 11.74
N PRO A 26 -2.67 13.33 11.74
CA PRO A 26 -3.10 12.42 12.79
C PRO A 26 -2.53 12.88 14.14
N GLU A 27 -3.35 12.81 15.17
CA GLU A 27 -2.90 13.00 16.54
C GLU A 27 -2.47 11.64 17.10
N MET A 28 -1.16 11.42 17.09
CA MET A 28 -0.59 10.17 17.57
C MET A 28 -0.58 10.12 19.09
N TYR A 29 -1.06 9.02 19.64
CA TYR A 29 -0.87 8.71 21.05
C TYR A 29 0.56 8.21 21.33
N ALA A 30 0.93 8.12 22.60
CA ALA A 30 2.20 7.55 23.01
C ALA A 30 2.33 6.09 22.51
N GLN A 31 3.52 5.72 22.08
CA GLN A 31 3.82 4.34 21.69
C GLN A 31 3.53 3.37 22.83
N LEU A 32 2.79 2.32 22.54
CA LEU A 32 2.57 1.22 23.46
C LEU A 32 3.80 0.30 23.48
N ALA A 33 4.36 0.05 24.64
CA ALA A 33 5.46 -0.88 24.79
C ALA A 33 5.00 -2.32 24.54
N GLN A 34 5.91 -3.16 24.03
CA GLN A 34 5.67 -4.60 23.79
C GLN A 34 5.08 -5.30 25.01
N ASP A 35 5.57 -4.97 26.20
CA ASP A 35 5.12 -5.53 27.47
C ASP A 35 3.61 -5.34 27.70
N LYS A 36 3.09 -4.17 27.33
CA LYS A 36 1.66 -3.88 27.43
C LYS A 36 0.84 -4.72 26.45
N VAL A 37 1.33 -4.90 25.23
CA VAL A 37 0.68 -5.74 24.22
C VAL A 37 0.62 -7.18 24.68
N ILE A 38 1.73 -7.73 25.19
CA ILE A 38 1.83 -9.10 25.70
C ILE A 38 0.90 -9.31 26.90
N LYS A 39 0.86 -8.35 27.83
CA LYS A 39 -0.05 -8.42 28.99
C LYS A 39 -1.51 -8.50 28.54
N GLU A 40 -1.92 -7.67 27.61
CA GLU A 40 -3.28 -7.64 27.09
C GLU A 40 -3.62 -8.92 26.30
N ALA A 41 -2.69 -9.40 25.47
CA ALA A 41 -2.84 -10.64 24.73
C ALA A 41 -2.96 -11.87 25.68
N ALA A 42 -2.18 -11.90 26.74
CA ALA A 42 -2.27 -12.95 27.77
C ALA A 42 -3.63 -12.95 28.47
N LEU A 43 -4.17 -11.77 28.80
CA LEU A 43 -5.49 -11.63 29.41
C LEU A 43 -6.60 -12.14 28.47
N ARG A 44 -6.54 -11.79 27.19
CA ARG A 44 -7.57 -12.19 26.20
C ARG A 44 -7.52 -13.67 25.86
N SER A 45 -6.32 -14.27 25.81
CA SER A 45 -6.13 -15.67 25.45
C SER A 45 -6.26 -16.65 26.64
N GLY A 46 -6.23 -16.15 27.86
CA GLY A 46 -6.16 -16.99 29.08
C GLY A 46 -4.82 -17.69 29.28
N VAL A 47 -3.81 -17.41 28.47
CA VAL A 47 -2.46 -17.98 28.58
C VAL A 47 -1.62 -17.17 29.56
N SER A 48 -0.70 -17.82 30.29
CA SER A 48 0.17 -17.09 31.20
C SER A 48 1.07 -16.10 30.44
N ARG A 49 1.37 -14.95 31.09
CA ARG A 49 2.21 -13.90 30.48
C ARG A 49 3.58 -14.44 30.03
N GLY A 50 4.21 -15.35 30.81
CA GLY A 50 5.50 -15.91 30.43
C GLY A 50 5.46 -16.74 29.15
N ILE A 51 4.42 -17.57 28.98
CA ILE A 51 4.21 -18.34 27.75
C ILE A 51 3.93 -17.39 26.57
N MET A 52 3.05 -16.39 26.77
CA MET A 52 2.74 -15.40 25.73
C MET A 52 4.01 -14.64 25.29
N GLN A 53 4.87 -14.24 26.23
CA GLN A 53 6.16 -13.61 25.93
C GLN A 53 7.03 -14.51 25.06
N ALA A 54 7.21 -15.76 25.46
CA ALA A 54 8.05 -16.72 24.73
C ALA A 54 7.53 -16.98 23.31
N CYS A 55 6.22 -17.12 23.13
CA CYS A 55 5.60 -17.28 21.80
C CYS A 55 5.80 -16.02 20.93
N TRP A 56 5.63 -14.84 21.52
CA TRP A 56 5.81 -13.56 20.80
C TRP A 56 7.25 -13.36 20.34
N ASP A 57 8.21 -13.64 21.21
CA ASP A 57 9.63 -13.49 20.89
C ASP A 57 10.05 -14.50 19.81
N ALA A 58 9.66 -15.78 19.95
CA ALA A 58 9.92 -16.80 18.94
C ALA A 58 9.31 -16.43 17.56
N ALA A 59 8.05 -15.97 17.53
CA ALA A 59 7.41 -15.51 16.31
C ALA A 59 8.16 -14.34 15.68
N GLY A 60 8.56 -13.36 16.48
CA GLY A 60 9.34 -12.20 16.04
C GLY A 60 10.69 -12.59 15.42
N GLU A 61 11.40 -13.56 16.00
CA GLU A 61 12.67 -14.07 15.47
C GLU A 61 12.49 -14.75 14.10
N VAL A 62 11.48 -15.61 13.97
CA VAL A 62 11.17 -16.31 12.71
C VAL A 62 10.76 -15.31 11.63
N ILE A 63 9.87 -14.36 11.94
CA ILE A 63 9.43 -13.32 11.01
C ILE A 63 10.62 -12.49 10.53
N LYS A 64 11.51 -12.09 11.44
CA LYS A 64 12.71 -11.33 11.09
C LYS A 64 13.63 -12.13 10.17
N ALA A 65 13.90 -13.40 10.47
CA ALA A 65 14.76 -14.27 9.66
C ALA A 65 14.21 -14.38 8.23
N TRP A 66 12.96 -14.77 8.08
CA TRP A 66 12.35 -14.96 6.75
C TRP A 66 12.23 -13.66 5.95
N ALA A 67 11.89 -12.55 6.62
CA ALA A 67 11.83 -11.26 5.95
C ALA A 67 13.20 -10.79 5.42
N THR A 68 14.30 -11.10 6.15
CA THR A 68 15.67 -10.78 5.71
C THR A 68 16.20 -11.72 4.64
N GLU A 69 15.68 -12.95 4.55
CA GLU A 69 15.93 -13.87 3.44
C GLU A 69 15.19 -13.52 2.15
N GLY A 70 14.30 -12.52 2.20
CA GLY A 70 13.55 -12.05 1.04
C GLY A 70 12.16 -12.65 0.88
N HIS A 71 11.69 -13.42 1.86
CA HIS A 71 10.34 -13.94 1.86
C HIS A 71 9.29 -12.87 2.17
N SER A 72 8.12 -13.06 1.61
CA SER A 72 6.92 -12.32 2.01
C SER A 72 6.26 -13.08 3.15
N VAL A 73 6.12 -12.43 4.31
CA VAL A 73 5.61 -13.06 5.53
C VAL A 73 4.22 -12.53 5.84
N ALA A 74 3.23 -13.43 5.90
CA ALA A 74 1.88 -13.07 6.33
C ALA A 74 1.84 -12.90 7.85
N LEU A 75 1.24 -11.79 8.30
CA LEU A 75 0.98 -11.48 9.70
C LEU A 75 -0.53 -11.63 9.94
N PRO A 76 -0.97 -12.66 10.67
CA PRO A 76 -2.39 -12.94 10.86
C PRO A 76 -3.16 -11.73 11.41
N GLY A 77 -4.29 -11.39 10.79
CA GLY A 77 -5.13 -10.26 11.19
C GLY A 77 -4.56 -8.87 10.85
N LEU A 78 -3.33 -8.79 10.34
CA LEU A 78 -2.69 -7.50 10.07
C LEU A 78 -2.42 -7.28 8.58
N GLY A 79 -1.80 -8.24 7.91
CA GLY A 79 -1.41 -8.08 6.52
C GLY A 79 -0.14 -8.83 6.17
N THR A 80 0.65 -8.30 5.24
CA THR A 80 1.85 -8.96 4.73
C THR A 80 3.05 -8.04 4.83
N MET A 81 4.16 -8.59 5.29
CA MET A 81 5.45 -7.91 5.37
C MET A 81 6.41 -8.48 4.33
N ARG A 82 7.09 -7.64 3.57
CA ARG A 82 8.05 -8.07 2.54
C ARG A 82 9.25 -7.15 2.48
N PHE A 83 10.35 -7.69 1.95
CA PHE A 83 11.54 -6.90 1.63
C PHE A 83 11.29 -5.99 0.41
N GLY A 84 11.85 -4.81 0.44
CA GLY A 84 11.86 -3.87 -0.68
C GLY A 84 13.18 -3.14 -0.76
N LEU A 85 13.55 -2.73 -1.96
CA LEU A 85 14.77 -1.95 -2.19
C LEU A 85 14.49 -0.77 -3.12
N ARG A 86 15.35 0.23 -3.03
CA ARG A 86 15.47 1.30 -4.00
C ARG A 86 16.87 1.24 -4.58
N ALA A 87 16.98 1.26 -5.90
CA ALA A 87 18.24 1.23 -6.61
C ALA A 87 18.24 2.24 -7.77
N LYS A 88 19.43 2.66 -8.20
CA LYS A 88 19.59 3.42 -9.45
C LYS A 88 19.53 2.45 -10.63
N SER A 89 18.86 2.85 -11.70
CA SER A 89 18.89 2.12 -12.97
C SER A 89 20.16 2.42 -13.77
N VAL A 90 20.61 1.45 -14.57
CA VAL A 90 21.75 1.57 -15.46
C VAL A 90 21.40 1.01 -16.83
N ALA A 91 22.12 1.44 -17.87
CA ALA A 91 21.81 1.08 -19.26
C ALA A 91 22.31 -0.31 -19.63
N THR A 92 23.43 -0.76 -19.06
CA THR A 92 24.09 -2.02 -19.42
C THR A 92 24.23 -2.95 -18.23
N VAL A 93 24.23 -4.26 -18.51
CA VAL A 93 24.38 -5.28 -17.47
C VAL A 93 25.72 -5.20 -16.75
N ASN A 94 26.77 -4.75 -17.45
CA ASN A 94 28.13 -4.64 -16.90
C ASN A 94 28.25 -3.54 -15.81
N GLU A 95 27.32 -2.60 -15.79
CA GLU A 95 27.27 -1.54 -14.78
C GLU A 95 26.52 -1.97 -13.51
N VAL A 96 25.82 -3.13 -13.53
CA VAL A 96 25.07 -3.63 -12.37
C VAL A 96 26.02 -4.02 -11.25
N LYS A 97 25.85 -3.37 -10.10
CA LYS A 97 26.63 -3.63 -8.89
C LYS A 97 25.82 -3.35 -7.63
N ALA A 98 26.17 -4.02 -6.53
CA ALA A 98 25.47 -3.86 -5.25
C ALA A 98 25.43 -2.40 -4.75
N GLY A 99 26.42 -1.58 -5.08
CA GLY A 99 26.47 -0.16 -4.73
C GLY A 99 25.40 0.73 -5.40
N LEU A 100 24.64 0.20 -6.37
CA LEU A 100 23.48 0.89 -6.94
C LEU A 100 22.28 0.87 -6.00
N ILE A 101 22.26 -0.04 -5.03
CA ILE A 101 21.18 -0.12 -4.03
C ILE A 101 21.34 1.04 -3.05
N THR A 102 20.47 2.02 -3.16
CA THR A 102 20.50 3.24 -2.34
C THR A 102 19.82 3.08 -0.99
N SER A 103 18.81 2.19 -0.89
CA SER A 103 18.16 1.88 0.38
C SER A 103 17.54 0.49 0.38
N ARG A 104 17.49 -0.11 1.57
CA ARG A 104 16.75 -1.35 1.86
C ARG A 104 15.68 -1.02 2.87
N ARG A 105 14.47 -1.59 2.71
CA ARG A 105 13.34 -1.31 3.58
C ARG A 105 12.44 -2.52 3.71
N ILE A 106 11.67 -2.58 4.77
CA ILE A 106 10.55 -3.49 4.90
C ILE A 106 9.29 -2.73 4.48
N ILE A 107 8.47 -3.36 3.65
CA ILE A 107 7.18 -2.86 3.20
C ILE A 107 6.13 -3.70 3.90
N PHE A 108 5.22 -3.03 4.60
CA PHE A 108 4.03 -3.64 5.18
C PHE A 108 2.83 -3.29 4.30
N THR A 109 2.05 -4.31 3.95
CA THR A 109 0.81 -4.16 3.19
C THR A 109 -0.33 -4.67 4.08
N PRO A 110 -1.23 -3.81 4.55
CA PRO A 110 -2.35 -4.22 5.39
C PRO A 110 -3.30 -5.13 4.61
N ASN A 111 -3.97 -6.07 5.31
CA ASN A 111 -5.02 -6.90 4.73
C ASN A 111 -6.34 -6.11 4.62
N THR A 112 -7.32 -6.69 3.93
CA THR A 112 -8.64 -6.07 3.72
C THR A 112 -9.36 -5.85 5.05
N GLU A 113 -9.34 -6.83 5.93
CA GLU A 113 -9.96 -6.74 7.26
C GLU A 113 -9.47 -5.53 8.07
N LEU A 114 -8.15 -5.29 8.11
CA LEU A 114 -7.58 -4.14 8.80
C LEU A 114 -7.94 -2.81 8.13
N LYS A 115 -8.05 -2.80 6.79
CA LYS A 115 -8.46 -1.61 6.04
C LYS A 115 -9.92 -1.27 6.30
N ASP A 116 -10.80 -2.27 6.27
CA ASP A 116 -12.22 -2.11 6.53
C ASP A 116 -12.46 -1.62 7.97
N GLU A 117 -11.77 -2.22 8.96
CA GLU A 117 -11.84 -1.76 10.36
C GLU A 117 -11.36 -0.31 10.51
N LEU A 118 -10.32 0.07 9.76
CA LEU A 118 -9.83 1.45 9.77
C LEU A 118 -10.82 2.42 9.12
N ALA A 119 -11.47 2.03 8.03
CA ALA A 119 -12.49 2.82 7.35
C ALA A 119 -13.74 3.04 8.23
N ASP A 120 -14.17 2.00 8.95
CA ASP A 120 -15.30 2.05 9.87
C ASP A 120 -14.97 2.80 11.18
N THR A 121 -13.69 3.05 11.45
CA THR A 121 -13.29 3.71 12.67
C THR A 121 -13.67 5.20 12.65
N THR A 122 -14.46 5.62 13.63
CA THR A 122 -14.91 7.02 13.77
C THR A 122 -13.74 7.98 13.95
N VAL A 123 -13.84 9.16 13.31
CA VAL A 123 -12.80 10.21 13.33
C VAL A 123 -13.31 11.45 14.05
N GLN A 124 -12.48 12.06 14.87
CA GLN A 124 -12.70 13.37 15.48
C GLN A 124 -11.62 14.33 15.00
N ILE A 125 -12.01 15.42 14.34
CA ILE A 125 -11.10 16.43 13.84
C ILE A 125 -11.20 17.68 14.72
N THR A 126 -10.08 18.10 15.31
CA THR A 126 -9.99 19.37 16.05
C THR A 126 -9.22 20.38 15.20
N CYS A 127 -9.88 21.50 14.87
CA CYS A 127 -9.30 22.56 14.04
C CYS A 127 -8.67 23.64 14.91
N TYR A 128 -7.43 24.00 14.59
CA TYR A 128 -6.65 25.03 15.29
C TYR A 128 -6.29 26.14 14.32
N ASP A 129 -6.46 27.39 14.76
CA ASP A 129 -5.97 28.55 14.02
C ASP A 129 -4.42 28.63 14.05
N ARG A 130 -3.85 29.64 13.37
CA ARG A 130 -2.41 29.91 13.34
C ARG A 130 -1.79 30.18 14.72
N ASN A 131 -2.61 30.57 15.71
CA ASN A 131 -2.18 30.86 17.07
C ASN A 131 -2.29 29.63 17.99
N GLY A 132 -2.72 28.49 17.44
CA GLY A 132 -2.92 27.26 18.21
C GLY A 132 -4.22 27.22 19.03
N LYS A 133 -5.15 28.15 18.80
CA LYS A 133 -6.45 28.15 19.45
C LYS A 133 -7.41 27.23 18.73
N GLU A 134 -8.13 26.40 19.46
CA GLU A 134 -9.20 25.56 18.93
C GLU A 134 -10.35 26.44 18.41
N VAL A 135 -10.71 26.27 17.13
CA VAL A 135 -11.76 27.07 16.48
C VAL A 135 -12.96 26.23 16.08
N LYS A 136 -12.79 24.93 15.85
CA LYS A 136 -13.87 24.01 15.47
C LYS A 136 -13.53 22.58 15.83
N ARG A 137 -14.56 21.79 16.16
CA ARG A 137 -14.47 20.33 16.32
C ARG A 137 -15.50 19.67 15.41
N VAL A 138 -15.05 18.68 14.64
CA VAL A 138 -15.85 17.92 13.68
C VAL A 138 -15.77 16.44 14.07
N THR A 139 -16.88 15.73 13.98
CA THR A 139 -16.97 14.29 14.24
C THR A 139 -17.38 13.54 12.97
N SER A 140 -17.24 12.24 12.94
CA SER A 140 -17.63 11.40 11.79
C SER A 140 -19.14 11.39 11.48
N THR A 141 -19.96 12.05 12.29
CA THR A 141 -21.39 12.29 11.99
C THR A 141 -21.61 13.53 11.12
N ASP A 142 -20.58 14.36 10.95
CA ASP A 142 -20.60 15.48 10.02
C ASP A 142 -20.30 14.94 8.61
N ASP A 143 -21.07 15.38 7.59
CA ASP A 143 -21.01 14.84 6.23
C ASP A 143 -19.58 14.66 5.70
N GLY A 144 -19.23 13.45 5.31
CA GLY A 144 -17.97 13.09 4.70
C GLY A 144 -17.66 11.60 4.88
N VAL A 145 -17.42 10.90 3.79
CA VAL A 145 -16.87 9.55 3.79
C VAL A 145 -15.36 9.65 3.95
N VAL A 146 -14.78 8.90 4.90
CA VAL A 146 -13.33 8.78 5.03
C VAL A 146 -12.88 7.67 4.08
N GLU A 147 -12.39 8.03 2.91
CA GLU A 147 -11.84 7.09 1.93
C GLU A 147 -10.41 6.68 2.30
N ASP A 148 -10.06 5.41 2.04
CA ASP A 148 -8.69 4.93 2.20
C ASP A 148 -7.80 5.61 1.15
N PRO A 149 -6.71 6.29 1.53
CA PRO A 149 -5.84 7.00 0.60
C PRO A 149 -5.13 6.08 -0.41
N GLU A 150 -5.16 4.75 -0.22
CA GLU A 150 -4.58 3.81 -1.18
C GLU A 150 -5.53 3.46 -2.34
N GLU A 151 -6.84 3.64 -2.23
CA GLU A 151 -7.76 3.41 -3.35
C GLU A 151 -7.64 4.47 -4.45
N ASN A 152 -7.11 5.64 -4.14
CA ASN A 152 -6.97 6.74 -5.10
C ASN A 152 -5.61 6.76 -5.83
N SER A 153 -4.73 5.80 -5.59
CA SER A 153 -3.55 5.55 -6.41
C SER A 153 -3.81 4.52 -7.52
N SER A 154 -5.02 4.54 -8.10
CA SER A 154 -5.28 3.94 -9.40
C SER A 154 -4.33 4.60 -10.40
N LEU A 155 -3.33 3.84 -10.80
CA LEU A 155 -2.42 4.10 -11.89
C LEU A 155 -3.20 4.69 -13.08
N THR A 156 -3.07 5.97 -13.31
CA THR A 156 -3.35 6.49 -14.65
C THR A 156 -2.40 5.75 -15.59
N PRO A 157 -2.90 5.04 -16.60
CA PRO A 157 -2.02 4.50 -17.63
C PRO A 157 -1.34 5.71 -18.29
N ASP A 158 -0.03 5.68 -18.30
CA ASP A 158 0.81 6.59 -19.08
C ASP A 158 0.28 6.62 -20.52
N PRO A 159 -0.11 7.75 -21.10
CA PRO A 159 -0.52 7.79 -22.48
C PRO A 159 0.66 7.38 -23.35
N SER A 160 0.55 6.23 -23.99
CA SER A 160 1.46 5.80 -25.04
C SER A 160 1.60 6.93 -26.09
N PRO A 161 2.81 7.26 -26.54
CA PRO A 161 2.97 8.22 -27.60
C PRO A 161 2.29 7.72 -28.87
N GLU A 162 1.36 8.51 -29.38
CA GLU A 162 0.73 8.31 -30.68
C GLU A 162 1.81 8.26 -31.76
N GLY A 163 1.99 7.08 -32.35
CA GLY A 163 2.77 6.91 -33.55
C GLY A 163 2.00 7.49 -34.74
N GLU A 164 2.58 8.50 -35.34
CA GLU A 164 2.09 9.14 -36.56
C GLU A 164 1.84 8.14 -37.69
N GLY A 165 0.66 8.30 -38.26
CA GLY A 165 0.17 7.50 -39.37
C GLY A 165 1.00 7.65 -40.63
N SER A 166 1.16 6.56 -41.33
CA SER A 166 1.44 6.56 -42.77
C SER A 166 0.24 5.99 -43.51
N GLN A 167 -0.42 6.89 -44.22
CA GLN A 167 -1.38 6.52 -45.28
C GLN A 167 -0.61 5.93 -46.43
N ASN A 168 -0.99 4.76 -46.89
CA ASN A 168 -1.04 4.51 -48.34
C ASN A 168 -1.97 3.34 -48.70
N GLY A 169 -2.89 3.58 -49.45
CA GLY A 169 -3.62 3.27 -50.61
C GLY A 169 -3.71 1.83 -51.06
N GLY A 170 -4.96 1.43 -51.26
CA GLY A 170 -5.46 0.81 -52.50
C GLY A 170 -5.23 -0.69 -52.70
N SER A 171 -6.27 -1.40 -52.73
CA SER A 171 -6.79 -2.12 -53.88
C SER A 171 -7.46 -3.47 -53.54
N GLU A 172 -8.63 -3.58 -54.06
CA GLU A 172 -9.50 -4.75 -54.12
C GLU A 172 -8.78 -5.97 -54.66
N ASN A 173 -9.10 -7.18 -54.21
CA ASN A 173 -9.61 -8.19 -55.12
C ASN A 173 -10.23 -9.41 -54.40
N GLN A 174 -11.26 -9.90 -55.07
CA GLN A 174 -12.16 -11.00 -54.82
C GLN A 174 -11.49 -12.39 -54.90
N GLY A 175 -12.19 -13.36 -54.33
CA GLY A 175 -12.28 -14.71 -54.87
C GLY A 175 -11.68 -15.77 -53.94
N GLY A 176 -12.56 -16.59 -53.40
CA GLY A 176 -12.97 -17.84 -53.97
C GLY A 176 -12.54 -18.98 -53.09
N SER A 177 -13.51 -19.61 -52.46
CA SER A 177 -13.92 -21.04 -52.55
C SER A 177 -12.92 -22.17 -52.21
N ASP A 178 -13.47 -22.99 -51.36
CA ASP A 178 -13.49 -24.46 -51.37
C ASP A 178 -12.38 -25.28 -50.64
N ASN A 179 -12.86 -25.97 -49.63
CA ASN A 179 -13.14 -27.41 -49.59
C ASN A 179 -11.99 -28.38 -49.22
N GLY A 180 -12.36 -29.26 -48.35
CA GLY A 180 -11.83 -30.63 -48.27
C GLY A 180 -10.76 -30.81 -47.17
N GLY A 181 -10.98 -31.45 -46.09
CA GLY A 181 -11.45 -32.83 -46.03
C GLY A 181 -10.35 -33.68 -45.43
N ASN A 182 -10.70 -34.27 -44.34
CA ASN A 182 -10.46 -35.68 -44.05
C ASN A 182 -9.24 -36.16 -43.24
N THR A 183 -9.60 -36.73 -42.13
CA THR A 183 -9.26 -38.04 -41.55
C THR A 183 -7.84 -38.43 -41.12
N GLY A 184 -7.88 -38.99 -39.93
CA GLY A 184 -7.18 -40.21 -39.53
C GLY A 184 -5.96 -39.95 -38.64
N GLY A 185 -5.86 -40.38 -37.40
CA GLY A 185 -6.08 -41.70 -36.93
C GLY A 185 -4.82 -42.21 -36.27
N GLY A 186 -4.94 -42.77 -35.06
CA GLY A 186 -4.01 -43.77 -34.51
C GLY A 186 -2.89 -43.18 -33.64
N GLY A 187 -2.75 -43.39 -32.34
CA GLY A 187 -2.71 -44.67 -31.65
C GLY A 187 -1.32 -44.92 -31.08
N GLY A 188 -1.24 -45.35 -29.84
CA GLY A 188 -0.09 -46.09 -29.26
C GLY A 188 0.71 -45.32 -28.20
N GLN A 189 0.42 -45.52 -26.96
CA GLN A 189 1.10 -46.38 -25.96
C GLN A 189 2.65 -46.35 -26.02
N ASN A 190 3.25 -45.76 -24.99
CA ASN A 190 4.03 -46.45 -23.94
C ASN A 190 4.35 -45.43 -22.86
#